data_dcfeabd17fd13aa7b6a21d0dab702903
#
_entry.id   dcfeabd17fd13aa7b6a21d0dab702903
#
_cell.length_a   1.000
_cell.length_b   1.000
_cell.length_c   1.000
_cell.angle_alpha   90.00
_cell.angle_beta   90.00
_cell.angle_gamma   90.00
#
_symmetry.space_group_name_H-M   'P 1'
#
loop_
_entity.id
_entity.type
_entity.pdbx_description
1 polymer ?
#
loop_
_entity_poly.entity_id
_entity_poly.type
_entity_poly.pdbx_seq_one_letter_code
_entity_poly.pdbx_strand_id
1 'polypeptide(L)'
;MNVVKTDKKGRFSLPGFEKTRFISITTPAGFETQQFYLPVKENRKSYDFLLTESERTQPREHSFVQITDTEVTGGMGRWVTDLQQYVKNEKPAFLIHTGDICYEPGLKMHNQVVNAETMNCPVYYCIGNHDLVKGNYGEELYESIYGPTWYSFDIGNIHYVVTPIDHGDNPTDYTQRDVYNWLKNDLAMMKKDQSLILFNHDLFTPGDTFVFKADNEHILDFRTFNTKAQLYGHMHYNYVRNQNGIYTICTGTLDKGGIDHSPSSFREIKVDGNDNITTQLRYTFIEPQIAIVSPMNNQISAATGDRLPVSVNTYHAQAKTSHVSYILSDIENNQEIAKGNLISL
;
A
#
# COMPACT_ATOMS: atom_id res chain seq x y z
N MET A 1 24.91 -5.91 4.86
CA MET A 1 23.90 -6.93 5.24
C MET A 1 23.89 -8.05 4.21
N ASN A 2 23.73 -9.29 4.66
CA ASN A 2 23.75 -10.43 3.76
C ASN A 2 22.32 -10.83 3.39
N VAL A 3 22.11 -11.03 2.10
CA VAL A 3 20.93 -11.69 1.54
C VAL A 3 21.40 -12.99 0.91
N VAL A 4 20.71 -14.09 1.20
CA VAL A 4 21.04 -15.42 0.68
C VAL A 4 19.80 -16.10 0.15
N LYS A 5 19.96 -16.95 -0.83
CA LYS A 5 18.89 -17.77 -1.39
C LYS A 5 18.78 -19.08 -0.62
N THR A 6 17.55 -19.51 -0.34
CA THR A 6 17.31 -20.86 0.19
C THR A 6 17.69 -21.94 -0.83
N ASP A 7 18.12 -23.10 -0.34
CA ASP A 7 18.31 -24.28 -1.20
C ASP A 7 16.95 -24.91 -1.60
N LYS A 8 16.98 -25.97 -2.41
CA LYS A 8 15.78 -26.69 -2.87
C LYS A 8 14.93 -27.31 -1.74
N LYS A 9 15.46 -27.37 -0.52
CA LYS A 9 14.77 -27.84 0.67
C LYS A 9 14.32 -26.69 1.59
N GLY A 10 14.42 -25.46 1.14
CA GLY A 10 14.08 -24.27 1.91
C GLY A 10 15.10 -23.90 2.99
N ARG A 11 16.32 -24.47 2.98
CA ARG A 11 17.34 -24.21 4.01
C ARG A 11 18.23 -23.04 3.59
N PHE A 12 18.63 -22.26 4.57
CA PHE A 12 19.56 -21.13 4.39
C PHE A 12 20.67 -21.15 5.44
N SER A 13 21.74 -20.43 5.17
CA SER A 13 22.81 -20.17 6.14
C SER A 13 23.27 -18.73 5.97
N LEU A 14 23.20 -17.97 7.06
CA LEU A 14 23.68 -16.60 7.14
C LEU A 14 24.89 -16.54 8.04
N PRO A 15 25.96 -15.83 7.68
CA PRO A 15 27.04 -15.54 8.61
C PRO A 15 26.51 -14.70 9.75
N GLY A 16 27.03 -14.93 10.97
CA GLY A 16 26.67 -14.13 12.13
C GLY A 16 27.22 -12.70 11.99
N PHE A 17 26.44 -11.73 12.40
CA PHE A 17 26.82 -10.32 12.46
C PHE A 17 26.57 -9.75 13.85
N GLU A 18 27.54 -9.01 14.34
CA GLU A 18 27.30 -8.05 15.43
C GLU A 18 26.24 -7.06 14.99
N LYS A 19 25.31 -6.70 15.87
CA LYS A 19 24.21 -5.76 15.63
C LYS A 19 23.06 -6.21 14.71
N THR A 20 22.97 -7.48 14.30
CA THR A 20 21.80 -7.97 13.57
C THR A 20 20.64 -8.17 14.54
N ARG A 21 19.56 -7.39 14.36
CA ARG A 21 18.36 -7.46 15.22
C ARG A 21 17.34 -8.47 14.73
N PHE A 22 17.23 -8.66 13.42
CA PHE A 22 16.24 -9.53 12.80
C PHE A 22 16.85 -10.45 11.74
N ILE A 23 16.25 -11.61 11.58
CA ILE A 23 16.33 -12.43 10.37
C ILE A 23 14.95 -12.34 9.71
N SER A 24 14.90 -11.96 8.43
CA SER A 24 13.67 -11.88 7.67
C SER A 24 13.76 -12.74 6.39
N ILE A 25 12.59 -13.10 5.88
CA ILE A 25 12.47 -13.76 4.57
C ILE A 25 11.76 -12.83 3.60
N THR A 26 12.17 -12.84 2.34
CA THR A 26 11.34 -12.35 1.24
C THR A 26 10.26 -13.39 0.99
N THR A 27 9.02 -13.11 1.41
CA THR A 27 7.89 -14.03 1.20
C THR A 27 7.65 -14.16 -0.29
N PRO A 28 7.73 -15.36 -0.88
CA PRO A 28 7.59 -15.54 -2.31
C PRO A 28 6.12 -15.46 -2.74
N ALA A 29 5.89 -15.07 -3.99
CA ALA A 29 4.55 -15.09 -4.60
C ALA A 29 3.92 -16.49 -4.50
N GLY A 30 2.61 -16.53 -4.22
CA GLY A 30 1.87 -17.77 -3.99
C GLY A 30 1.93 -18.27 -2.53
N PHE A 31 2.58 -17.52 -1.65
CA PHE A 31 2.65 -17.85 -0.22
C PHE A 31 2.34 -16.65 0.67
N GLU A 32 1.88 -16.94 1.86
CA GLU A 32 1.74 -16.01 2.98
C GLU A 32 2.43 -16.56 4.21
N THR A 33 2.79 -15.68 5.13
CA THR A 33 3.32 -16.04 6.45
C THR A 33 2.71 -15.14 7.51
N GLN A 34 2.47 -15.69 8.68
CA GLN A 34 2.05 -14.87 9.83
C GLN A 34 3.19 -14.00 10.34
N GLN A 35 4.43 -14.40 10.11
CA GLN A 35 5.61 -13.67 10.57
C GLN A 35 6.76 -13.87 9.57
N PHE A 36 7.08 -12.81 8.81
CA PHE A 36 8.17 -12.84 7.83
C PHE A 36 9.54 -12.49 8.44
N TYR A 37 9.60 -12.13 9.71
CA TYR A 37 10.83 -11.83 10.44
C TYR A 37 10.84 -12.48 11.82
N LEU A 38 12.03 -12.74 12.34
CA LEU A 38 12.25 -13.25 13.69
C LEU A 38 13.38 -12.45 14.36
N PRO A 39 13.22 -12.02 15.62
CA PRO A 39 14.29 -11.36 16.35
C PRO A 39 15.45 -12.31 16.59
N VAL A 40 16.67 -11.80 16.40
CA VAL A 40 17.90 -12.53 16.70
C VAL A 40 18.06 -12.66 18.21
N LYS A 41 18.34 -13.88 18.67
CA LYS A 41 18.60 -14.19 20.09
C LYS A 41 19.98 -14.78 20.22
N GLU A 42 20.75 -14.35 21.22
CA GLU A 42 22.16 -14.72 21.45
C GLU A 42 22.46 -16.23 21.35
N ASN A 43 21.59 -17.07 21.86
CA ASN A 43 21.81 -18.52 21.93
C ASN A 43 21.02 -19.31 20.88
N ARG A 44 20.30 -18.62 19.96
CA ARG A 44 19.48 -19.27 18.91
C ARG A 44 20.29 -19.43 17.64
N LYS A 45 20.48 -20.67 17.18
CA LYS A 45 21.24 -21.00 15.97
C LYS A 45 20.38 -21.41 14.78
N SER A 46 19.08 -21.64 15.00
CA SER A 46 18.14 -22.06 13.97
C SER A 46 16.91 -21.17 13.98
N TYR A 47 16.48 -20.76 12.80
CA TYR A 47 15.31 -19.89 12.58
C TYR A 47 14.45 -20.52 11.49
N ASP A 48 13.23 -20.86 11.84
CA ASP A 48 12.29 -21.52 10.95
C ASP A 48 11.12 -20.57 10.64
N PHE A 49 10.76 -20.46 9.36
CA PHE A 49 9.64 -19.68 8.88
C PHE A 49 8.60 -20.61 8.30
N LEU A 50 7.35 -20.44 8.72
CA LEU A 50 6.22 -21.17 8.17
C LEU A 50 5.59 -20.38 7.03
N LEU A 51 5.58 -20.97 5.83
CA LEU A 51 4.89 -20.45 4.66
C LEU A 51 3.65 -21.29 4.38
N THR A 52 2.52 -20.63 4.11
CA THR A 52 1.26 -21.25 3.72
C THR A 52 0.95 -20.82 2.28
N GLU A 53 0.54 -21.75 1.43
CA GLU A 53 0.10 -21.42 0.07
C GLU A 53 -1.07 -20.43 0.10
N SER A 54 -1.05 -19.46 -0.80
CA SER A 54 -2.02 -18.40 -0.89
C SER A 54 -2.39 -18.08 -2.34
N GLU A 55 -3.66 -18.34 -2.69
CA GLU A 55 -4.20 -17.93 -3.98
C GLU A 55 -4.26 -16.39 -4.14
N ARG A 56 -4.24 -15.64 -3.05
CA ARG A 56 -4.29 -14.18 -3.04
C ARG A 56 -3.02 -13.54 -3.58
N THR A 57 -1.86 -14.13 -3.27
CA THR A 57 -0.54 -13.57 -3.61
C THR A 57 0.07 -14.20 -4.87
N GLN A 58 -0.57 -15.23 -5.44
CA GLN A 58 -0.08 -15.93 -6.62
C GLN A 58 -0.33 -15.18 -7.94
N PRO A 59 -1.52 -14.57 -8.22
CA PRO A 59 -1.83 -14.01 -9.52
C PRO A 59 -0.95 -12.81 -9.87
N ARG A 60 -0.58 -12.69 -11.15
CA ARG A 60 0.06 -11.48 -11.68
C ARG A 60 -0.87 -10.28 -11.56
N GLU A 61 -2.14 -10.46 -11.94
CA GLU A 61 -3.17 -9.46 -11.77
C GLU A 61 -3.66 -9.45 -10.32
N HIS A 62 -3.46 -8.33 -9.64
CA HIS A 62 -3.88 -8.15 -8.26
C HIS A 62 -4.08 -6.67 -7.93
N SER A 63 -4.66 -6.39 -6.80
CA SER A 63 -4.72 -5.04 -6.24
C SER A 63 -4.15 -5.00 -4.84
N PHE A 64 -3.72 -3.82 -4.42
CA PHE A 64 -3.35 -3.55 -3.04
C PHE A 64 -3.84 -2.17 -2.60
N VAL A 65 -3.89 -1.96 -1.30
CA VAL A 65 -4.32 -0.71 -0.69
C VAL A 65 -3.14 -0.02 -0.02
N GLN A 66 -2.96 1.27 -0.31
CA GLN A 66 -2.02 2.14 0.39
C GLN A 66 -2.79 3.08 1.32
N ILE A 67 -2.37 3.10 2.58
CA ILE A 67 -2.73 4.09 3.59
C ILE A 67 -1.45 4.75 4.11
N THR A 68 -1.57 5.93 4.69
CA THR A 68 -0.41 6.69 5.19
C THR A 68 -0.85 7.76 6.18
N ASP A 69 0.10 8.27 6.96
CA ASP A 69 -0.05 9.48 7.78
C ASP A 69 -1.32 9.45 8.64
N THR A 70 -1.55 8.33 9.32
CA THR A 70 -2.72 8.17 10.19
C THR A 70 -2.60 8.98 11.47
N GLU A 71 -1.38 9.31 11.89
CA GLU A 71 -1.02 10.19 13.01
C GLU A 71 -1.93 10.00 14.24
N VAL A 72 -2.01 8.77 14.71
CA VAL A 72 -2.92 8.38 15.79
C VAL A 72 -2.49 9.01 17.12
N THR A 73 -3.22 10.00 17.57
CA THR A 73 -2.95 10.71 18.85
C THR A 73 -3.98 10.43 19.94
N GLY A 74 -5.12 9.82 19.59
CA GLY A 74 -6.24 9.51 20.46
C GLY A 74 -7.00 8.29 20.00
N GLY A 75 -8.30 8.28 20.03
CA GLY A 75 -9.10 7.17 19.50
C GLY A 75 -9.00 7.01 17.99
N MET A 76 -9.32 5.82 17.50
CA MET A 76 -9.37 5.52 16.06
C MET A 76 -10.70 6.01 15.48
N GLY A 77 -10.64 6.69 14.34
CA GLY A 77 -11.81 7.22 13.65
C GLY A 77 -12.64 6.18 12.88
N ARG A 78 -13.76 6.61 12.31
CA ARG A 78 -14.66 5.80 11.47
C ARG A 78 -13.92 5.18 10.26
N TRP A 79 -12.85 5.79 9.79
CA TRP A 79 -12.07 5.31 8.66
C TRP A 79 -11.58 3.86 8.82
N VAL A 80 -11.34 3.43 10.08
CA VAL A 80 -10.94 2.03 10.36
C VAL A 80 -12.02 1.07 9.89
N THR A 81 -13.27 1.33 10.26
CA THR A 81 -14.41 0.48 9.86
C THR A 81 -14.61 0.49 8.35
N ASP A 82 -14.51 1.67 7.71
CA ASP A 82 -14.66 1.80 6.26
C ASP A 82 -13.54 1.04 5.53
N LEU A 83 -12.30 1.15 6.02
CA LEU A 83 -11.15 0.43 5.47
C LEU A 83 -11.29 -1.09 5.63
N GLN A 84 -11.62 -1.57 6.85
CA GLN A 84 -11.82 -3.00 7.11
C GLN A 84 -12.91 -3.59 6.21
N GLN A 85 -14.03 -2.88 6.07
CA GLN A 85 -15.12 -3.35 5.22
C GLN A 85 -14.74 -3.32 3.73
N TYR A 86 -13.99 -2.30 3.29
CA TYR A 86 -13.46 -2.23 1.94
C TYR A 86 -12.54 -3.42 1.63
N VAL A 87 -11.56 -3.68 2.50
CA VAL A 87 -10.62 -4.80 2.35
C VAL A 87 -11.35 -6.14 2.33
N LYS A 88 -12.37 -6.31 3.18
CA LYS A 88 -13.21 -7.51 3.19
C LYS A 88 -13.99 -7.71 1.89
N ASN A 89 -14.53 -6.64 1.31
CA ASN A 89 -15.32 -6.69 0.09
C ASN A 89 -14.46 -6.86 -1.16
N GLU A 90 -13.38 -6.09 -1.28
CA GLU A 90 -12.55 -6.03 -2.49
C GLU A 90 -11.39 -7.03 -2.49
N LYS A 91 -11.04 -7.59 -1.32
CA LYS A 91 -10.03 -8.64 -1.12
C LYS A 91 -8.68 -8.32 -1.80
N PRO A 92 -8.06 -7.16 -1.52
CA PRO A 92 -6.75 -6.85 -2.06
C PRO A 92 -5.71 -7.90 -1.65
N ALA A 93 -4.63 -8.01 -2.42
CA ALA A 93 -3.55 -8.94 -2.10
C ALA A 93 -2.87 -8.56 -0.77
N PHE A 94 -2.77 -7.28 -0.48
CA PHE A 94 -2.24 -6.75 0.78
C PHE A 94 -2.67 -5.31 1.03
N LEU A 95 -2.40 -4.83 2.25
CA LEU A 95 -2.46 -3.45 2.64
C LEU A 95 -1.05 -3.00 3.03
N ILE A 96 -0.65 -1.79 2.63
CA ILE A 96 0.60 -1.15 3.05
C ILE A 96 0.31 0.19 3.73
N HIS A 97 0.90 0.40 4.89
CA HIS A 97 0.97 1.70 5.55
C HIS A 97 2.33 2.34 5.28
N THR A 98 2.34 3.46 4.59
CA THR A 98 3.59 4.12 4.19
C THR A 98 4.10 5.16 5.21
N GLY A 99 3.95 4.86 6.53
CA GLY A 99 4.59 5.61 7.61
C GLY A 99 3.76 6.72 8.24
N ASP A 100 4.30 7.30 9.30
CA ASP A 100 3.64 8.26 10.19
C ASP A 100 2.35 7.71 10.81
N ILE A 101 2.52 6.59 11.50
CA ILE A 101 1.51 6.06 12.42
C ILE A 101 1.40 6.97 13.64
N CYS A 102 2.52 7.55 14.01
CA CYS A 102 2.80 8.59 14.99
C CYS A 102 2.76 8.21 16.45
N TYR A 103 3.89 8.58 17.07
CA TYR A 103 4.21 8.61 18.48
C TYR A 103 3.95 7.30 19.25
N GLU A 104 4.50 7.19 20.43
CA GLU A 104 4.46 5.96 21.21
C GLU A 104 3.05 5.39 21.43
N PRO A 105 2.04 6.17 21.85
CA PRO A 105 0.69 5.61 22.04
C PRO A 105 0.04 5.17 20.73
N GLY A 106 0.24 5.95 19.66
CA GLY A 106 -0.34 5.70 18.35
C GLY A 106 0.17 4.41 17.74
N LEU A 107 1.46 4.14 17.79
CA LEU A 107 2.07 2.89 17.29
C LEU A 107 1.38 1.66 17.91
N LYS A 108 1.20 1.65 19.23
CA LYS A 108 0.55 0.53 19.93
C LYS A 108 -0.95 0.42 19.61
N MET A 109 -1.66 1.54 19.57
CA MET A 109 -3.10 1.58 19.28
C MET A 109 -3.40 1.16 17.85
N HIS A 110 -2.65 1.68 16.88
CA HIS A 110 -2.83 1.37 15.47
C HIS A 110 -2.69 -0.13 15.21
N ASN A 111 -1.65 -0.76 15.75
CA ASN A 111 -1.42 -2.19 15.56
C ASN A 111 -2.53 -3.09 16.14
N GLN A 112 -3.37 -2.58 17.06
CA GLN A 112 -4.51 -3.34 17.58
C GLN A 112 -5.68 -3.42 16.59
N VAL A 113 -5.80 -2.47 15.68
CA VAL A 113 -6.95 -2.32 14.77
C VAL A 113 -6.58 -2.43 13.29
N VAL A 114 -5.33 -2.18 12.92
CA VAL A 114 -4.82 -2.36 11.56
C VAL A 114 -3.67 -3.35 11.62
N ASN A 115 -3.95 -4.60 11.36
CA ASN A 115 -2.99 -5.71 11.29
C ASN A 115 -3.57 -6.81 10.40
N ALA A 116 -2.81 -7.86 10.12
CA ALA A 116 -3.23 -8.92 9.21
C ALA A 116 -4.49 -9.65 9.66
N GLU A 117 -4.70 -9.81 10.96
CA GLU A 117 -5.91 -10.49 11.50
C GLU A 117 -7.15 -9.61 11.34
N THR A 118 -7.08 -8.33 11.76
CA THR A 118 -8.22 -7.41 11.72
C THR A 118 -8.61 -7.00 10.30
N MET A 119 -7.65 -6.94 9.38
CA MET A 119 -7.86 -6.62 7.96
C MET A 119 -8.15 -7.85 7.12
N ASN A 120 -7.92 -9.06 7.66
CA ASN A 120 -8.07 -10.32 6.90
C ASN A 120 -7.28 -10.32 5.57
N CYS A 121 -6.11 -9.69 5.57
CA CYS A 121 -5.13 -9.73 4.48
C CYS A 121 -3.73 -9.41 5.05
N PRO A 122 -2.63 -9.74 4.35
CA PRO A 122 -1.31 -9.29 4.72
C PRO A 122 -1.26 -7.76 4.89
N VAL A 123 -0.63 -7.28 5.98
CA VAL A 123 -0.43 -5.86 6.24
C VAL A 123 1.06 -5.59 6.41
N TYR A 124 1.57 -4.65 5.65
CA TYR A 124 2.96 -4.22 5.65
C TYR A 124 3.08 -2.76 6.10
N TYR A 125 4.26 -2.36 6.58
CA TYR A 125 4.48 -1.05 7.15
C TYR A 125 5.82 -0.46 6.72
N CYS A 126 5.84 0.82 6.32
CA CYS A 126 7.04 1.64 6.33
C CYS A 126 7.12 2.40 7.65
N ILE A 127 8.32 2.70 8.09
CA ILE A 127 8.54 3.62 9.20
C ILE A 127 8.50 5.07 8.69
N GLY A 128 7.78 5.96 9.38
CA GLY A 128 7.77 7.40 9.12
C GLY A 128 8.68 8.18 10.07
N ASN A 129 8.84 9.47 9.82
CA ASN A 129 9.72 10.32 10.63
C ASN A 129 9.20 10.53 12.06
N HIS A 130 7.89 10.55 12.28
CA HIS A 130 7.26 10.64 13.60
C HIS A 130 7.09 9.27 14.28
N ASP A 131 7.44 8.18 13.61
CA ASP A 131 7.52 6.84 14.19
C ASP A 131 8.88 6.56 14.82
N LEU A 132 9.88 7.45 14.60
CA LEU A 132 11.18 7.46 15.24
C LEU A 132 11.05 8.08 16.63
N VAL A 133 10.52 7.30 17.58
CA VAL A 133 10.22 7.79 18.92
C VAL A 133 11.42 7.61 19.86
N LYS A 134 11.37 8.26 21.02
CA LYS A 134 12.46 8.20 22.01
C LYS A 134 12.69 6.77 22.52
N GLY A 135 13.93 6.32 22.44
CA GLY A 135 14.42 5.02 22.90
C GLY A 135 15.94 5.03 23.01
N ASN A 136 16.60 3.85 22.95
CA ASN A 136 18.05 3.76 22.79
C ASN A 136 18.45 4.25 21.37
N TYR A 137 17.57 4.09 20.40
CA TYR A 137 17.63 4.59 19.03
C TYR A 137 16.20 4.84 18.54
N GLY A 138 16.04 5.64 17.50
CA GLY A 138 14.74 6.14 17.08
C GLY A 138 13.71 5.07 16.71
N GLU A 139 14.14 4.01 16.02
CA GLU A 139 13.28 2.93 15.54
C GLU A 139 13.02 1.82 16.57
N GLU A 140 13.59 1.87 17.79
CA GLU A 140 13.51 0.76 18.77
C GLU A 140 12.07 0.34 19.08
N LEU A 141 11.19 1.29 19.36
CA LEU A 141 9.80 0.99 19.67
C LEU A 141 9.05 0.47 18.44
N TYR A 142 9.24 1.11 17.29
CA TYR A 142 8.67 0.65 16.03
C TYR A 142 9.04 -0.79 15.73
N GLU A 143 10.33 -1.12 15.81
CA GLU A 143 10.84 -2.48 15.58
C GLU A 143 10.26 -3.51 16.56
N SER A 144 9.99 -3.12 17.80
CA SER A 144 9.39 -4.01 18.79
C SER A 144 7.92 -4.36 18.48
N ILE A 145 7.23 -3.54 17.69
CA ILE A 145 5.80 -3.69 17.34
C ILE A 145 5.64 -4.25 15.93
N TYR A 146 6.34 -3.65 14.94
CA TYR A 146 6.16 -3.89 13.51
C TYR A 146 7.31 -4.68 12.87
N GLY A 147 8.43 -4.85 13.55
CA GLY A 147 9.60 -5.57 13.05
C GLY A 147 10.57 -4.71 12.25
N PRO A 148 11.31 -5.30 11.30
CA PRO A 148 12.38 -4.62 10.59
C PRO A 148 11.85 -3.43 9.77
N THR A 149 12.65 -2.37 9.71
CA THR A 149 12.31 -1.13 8.99
C THR A 149 12.53 -1.23 7.48
N TRP A 150 13.22 -2.26 7.00
CA TRP A 150 13.37 -2.58 5.58
C TRP A 150 13.25 -4.08 5.33
N TYR A 151 12.58 -4.44 4.27
CA TYR A 151 12.34 -5.82 3.85
C TYR A 151 11.73 -5.86 2.45
N SER A 152 11.59 -7.05 1.88
CA SER A 152 10.94 -7.26 0.59
C SER A 152 9.99 -8.46 0.62
N PHE A 153 9.07 -8.51 -0.34
CA PHE A 153 8.15 -9.61 -0.56
C PHE A 153 7.70 -9.65 -2.03
N ASP A 154 7.26 -10.81 -2.49
CA ASP A 154 6.80 -11.00 -3.87
C ASP A 154 5.31 -11.27 -3.92
N ILE A 155 4.61 -10.65 -4.88
CA ILE A 155 3.22 -11.00 -5.25
C ILE A 155 3.13 -11.02 -6.78
N GLY A 156 2.63 -12.11 -7.31
CA GLY A 156 2.60 -12.32 -8.76
C GLY A 156 4.00 -12.24 -9.35
N ASN A 157 4.22 -11.27 -10.24
CA ASN A 157 5.54 -10.99 -10.85
C ASN A 157 6.19 -9.71 -10.30
N ILE A 158 5.67 -9.16 -9.23
CA ILE A 158 6.21 -7.92 -8.66
C ILE A 158 7.06 -8.25 -7.43
N HIS A 159 8.25 -7.68 -7.38
CA HIS A 159 9.08 -7.57 -6.20
C HIS A 159 8.77 -6.25 -5.50
N TYR A 160 8.20 -6.33 -4.32
CA TYR A 160 7.86 -5.20 -3.48
C TYR A 160 8.95 -4.97 -2.45
N VAL A 161 9.43 -3.75 -2.36
CA VAL A 161 10.53 -3.38 -1.46
C VAL A 161 10.09 -2.25 -0.55
N VAL A 162 10.20 -2.46 0.74
CA VAL A 162 10.03 -1.44 1.77
C VAL A 162 11.40 -0.91 2.17
N THR A 163 11.60 0.40 2.06
CA THR A 163 12.81 1.11 2.46
C THR A 163 12.51 2.03 3.63
N PRO A 164 13.45 2.25 4.56
CA PRO A 164 13.23 3.10 5.72
C PRO A 164 13.49 4.56 5.40
N ILE A 165 12.93 5.45 6.21
CA ILE A 165 13.37 6.84 6.30
C ILE A 165 14.57 6.94 7.25
N ASP A 166 15.53 7.82 6.97
CA ASP A 166 16.78 7.95 7.73
C ASP A 166 16.87 9.22 8.59
N HIS A 167 15.79 9.99 8.64
CA HIS A 167 15.66 11.22 9.42
C HIS A 167 14.27 11.31 10.06
N GLY A 168 14.16 12.00 11.16
CA GLY A 168 12.90 12.19 11.87
C GLY A 168 13.10 12.73 13.28
N ASP A 169 12.13 12.50 14.16
CA ASP A 169 12.11 13.08 15.52
C ASP A 169 13.26 12.60 16.39
N ASN A 170 13.77 11.39 16.17
CA ASN A 170 14.95 10.85 16.83
C ASN A 170 15.89 10.17 15.82
N PRO A 171 17.21 10.13 16.10
CA PRO A 171 18.17 9.54 15.20
C PRO A 171 18.01 8.02 15.11
N THR A 172 18.25 7.49 13.92
CA THR A 172 18.28 6.06 13.62
C THR A 172 19.62 5.42 14.00
N ASP A 173 19.63 4.10 14.28
CA ASP A 173 20.86 3.30 14.43
C ASP A 173 21.35 2.69 13.11
N TYR A 174 20.75 3.10 11.99
CA TYR A 174 21.19 2.72 10.65
C TYR A 174 21.53 3.95 9.81
N THR A 175 22.28 3.72 8.76
CA THR A 175 22.72 4.73 7.80
C THR A 175 22.17 4.43 6.39
N GLN A 176 22.16 5.41 5.51
CA GLN A 176 21.85 5.20 4.08
C GLN A 176 22.78 4.15 3.44
N ARG A 177 24.01 4.02 3.95
CA ARG A 177 24.95 3.00 3.49
C ARG A 177 24.50 1.59 3.85
N ASP A 178 23.90 1.39 5.04
CA ASP A 178 23.35 0.10 5.44
C ASP A 178 22.16 -0.27 4.57
N VAL A 179 21.28 0.69 4.29
CA VAL A 179 20.15 0.52 3.37
C VAL A 179 20.64 0.17 1.95
N TYR A 180 21.64 0.88 1.43
CA TYR A 180 22.24 0.58 0.13
C TYR A 180 22.79 -0.85 0.07
N ASN A 181 23.56 -1.26 1.08
CA ASN A 181 24.19 -2.57 1.10
C ASN A 181 23.16 -3.71 1.10
N TRP A 182 22.07 -3.53 1.86
CA TRP A 182 20.98 -4.48 1.85
C TRP A 182 20.25 -4.47 0.50
N LEU A 183 19.81 -3.31 0.06
CA LEU A 183 19.00 -3.13 -1.16
C LEU A 183 19.73 -3.67 -2.41
N LYS A 184 21.03 -3.39 -2.55
CA LYS A 184 21.83 -3.94 -3.62
C LYS A 184 21.83 -5.47 -3.65
N ASN A 185 21.94 -6.11 -2.48
CA ASN A 185 21.95 -7.56 -2.37
C ASN A 185 20.57 -8.16 -2.60
N ASP A 186 19.52 -7.51 -2.14
CA ASP A 186 18.13 -7.92 -2.31
C ASP A 186 17.74 -7.87 -3.80
N LEU A 187 17.94 -6.73 -4.45
CA LEU A 187 17.66 -6.54 -5.88
C LEU A 187 18.47 -7.48 -6.79
N ALA A 188 19.67 -7.90 -6.37
CA ALA A 188 20.46 -8.89 -7.09
C ALA A 188 19.83 -10.30 -7.11
N MET A 189 18.84 -10.55 -6.21
CA MET A 189 18.11 -11.82 -6.17
C MET A 189 16.85 -11.82 -7.03
N MET A 190 16.44 -10.68 -7.58
CA MET A 190 15.28 -10.58 -8.47
C MET A 190 15.46 -11.47 -9.71
N LYS A 191 14.34 -11.98 -10.21
CA LYS A 191 14.30 -12.65 -11.51
C LYS A 191 14.42 -11.62 -12.62
N LYS A 192 14.95 -12.04 -13.78
CA LYS A 192 15.23 -11.14 -14.91
C LYS A 192 14.00 -10.38 -15.43
N ASP A 193 12.83 -11.01 -15.37
CA ASP A 193 11.56 -10.49 -15.87
C ASP A 193 10.64 -9.95 -14.76
N GLN A 194 11.12 -9.93 -13.53
CA GLN A 194 10.37 -9.44 -12.38
C GLN A 194 10.31 -7.91 -12.37
N SER A 195 9.15 -7.37 -12.08
CA SER A 195 8.94 -5.92 -11.93
C SER A 195 9.22 -5.48 -10.49
N LEU A 196 9.54 -4.21 -10.30
CA LEU A 196 9.89 -3.61 -9.01
C LEU A 196 8.91 -2.51 -8.63
N ILE A 197 8.44 -2.53 -7.39
CA ILE A 197 7.71 -1.42 -6.74
C ILE A 197 8.37 -1.12 -5.40
N LEU A 198 8.61 0.18 -5.15
CA LEU A 198 9.26 0.68 -3.94
C LEU A 198 8.25 1.39 -3.04
N PHE A 199 8.37 1.15 -1.74
CA PHE A 199 7.65 1.88 -0.70
C PHE A 199 8.64 2.56 0.25
N ASN A 200 8.34 3.80 0.58
CA ASN A 200 9.03 4.57 1.62
C ASN A 200 8.01 5.51 2.26
N HIS A 201 8.35 6.13 3.37
CA HIS A 201 7.50 7.17 3.93
C HIS A 201 7.63 8.48 3.16
N ASP A 202 8.84 8.93 2.89
CA ASP A 202 9.11 10.12 2.06
C ASP A 202 9.55 9.71 0.65
N LEU A 203 9.70 10.68 -0.24
CA LEU A 203 10.18 10.44 -1.59
C LEU A 203 11.60 9.86 -1.58
N PHE A 204 11.71 8.56 -1.85
CA PHE A 204 12.97 7.83 -1.72
C PHE A 204 14.04 8.25 -2.72
N THR A 205 13.62 8.65 -3.92
CA THR A 205 14.54 9.18 -4.93
C THR A 205 14.14 10.59 -5.34
N PRO A 206 15.04 11.57 -5.27
CA PRO A 206 14.69 12.94 -5.59
C PRO A 206 14.30 13.12 -7.06
N GLY A 207 13.19 13.79 -7.28
CA GLY A 207 12.73 14.23 -8.58
C GLY A 207 12.55 13.10 -9.60
N ASP A 208 13.00 13.35 -10.81
CA ASP A 208 12.84 12.47 -11.97
C ASP A 208 14.02 11.50 -12.15
N THR A 209 14.89 11.42 -11.16
CA THR A 209 16.16 10.69 -11.33
C THR A 209 16.01 9.20 -11.11
N PHE A 210 15.11 8.77 -10.23
CA PHE A 210 14.99 7.39 -9.76
C PHE A 210 16.33 6.78 -9.33
N VAL A 211 17.19 7.63 -8.73
CA VAL A 211 18.53 7.26 -8.29
C VAL A 211 18.64 7.46 -6.79
N PHE A 212 18.89 6.39 -6.08
CA PHE A 212 19.23 6.40 -4.67
C PHE A 212 20.74 6.55 -4.50
N LYS A 213 21.17 7.49 -3.68
CA LYS A 213 22.59 7.76 -3.38
C LYS A 213 22.80 7.71 -1.88
N ALA A 214 23.47 6.66 -1.41
CA ALA A 214 23.96 6.63 -0.04
C ALA A 214 25.18 7.55 0.15
N ASP A 215 26.03 7.62 -0.86
CA ASP A 215 27.18 8.54 -1.00
C ASP A 215 27.63 8.60 -2.47
N ASN A 216 28.79 9.20 -2.75
CA ASN A 216 29.30 9.36 -4.12
C ASN A 216 29.70 8.05 -4.82
N GLU A 217 29.93 6.97 -4.07
CA GLU A 217 30.36 5.66 -4.58
C GLU A 217 29.23 4.61 -4.55
N HIS A 218 28.20 4.85 -3.74
CA HIS A 218 27.14 3.90 -3.45
C HIS A 218 25.82 4.41 -4.01
N ILE A 219 25.61 4.10 -5.28
CA ILE A 219 24.51 4.60 -6.11
C ILE A 219 23.74 3.40 -6.69
N LEU A 220 22.40 3.47 -6.59
CA LEU A 220 21.48 2.56 -7.27
C LEU A 220 20.57 3.35 -8.19
N ASP A 221 20.57 2.98 -9.47
CA ASP A 221 19.67 3.55 -10.48
C ASP A 221 18.52 2.57 -10.72
N PHE A 222 17.34 2.90 -10.22
CA PHE A 222 16.15 2.05 -10.34
C PHE A 222 15.61 1.94 -11.77
N ARG A 223 16.05 2.81 -12.70
CA ARG A 223 15.72 2.69 -14.14
C ARG A 223 16.40 1.50 -14.80
N THR A 224 17.43 0.92 -14.18
CA THR A 224 18.11 -0.29 -14.65
C THR A 224 17.33 -1.57 -14.32
N PHE A 225 16.31 -1.47 -13.47
CA PHE A 225 15.37 -2.52 -13.16
C PHE A 225 14.05 -2.30 -13.89
N ASN A 226 13.17 -3.29 -13.95
CA ASN A 226 11.81 -3.11 -14.47
C ASN A 226 10.92 -2.42 -13.42
N THR A 227 11.33 -1.22 -13.01
CA THR A 227 10.64 -0.43 -11.98
C THR A 227 9.33 0.14 -12.52
N LYS A 228 8.25 -0.07 -11.76
CA LYS A 228 6.90 0.39 -12.10
C LYS A 228 6.49 1.62 -11.29
N ALA A 229 6.83 1.65 -10.01
CA ALA A 229 6.46 2.76 -9.15
C ALA A 229 7.36 2.91 -7.91
N GLN A 230 7.36 4.13 -7.37
CA GLN A 230 7.67 4.45 -5.99
C GLN A 230 6.44 5.10 -5.34
N LEU A 231 6.03 4.59 -4.17
CA LEU A 231 4.88 5.06 -3.43
C LEU A 231 5.32 5.58 -2.06
N TYR A 232 4.75 6.72 -1.64
CA TYR A 232 5.12 7.37 -0.39
C TYR A 232 3.94 8.15 0.22
N GLY A 233 4.11 8.70 1.41
CA GLY A 233 3.20 9.54 2.15
C GLY A 233 3.81 10.89 2.49
N HIS A 234 3.93 11.21 3.81
CA HIS A 234 4.66 12.34 4.38
C HIS A 234 4.14 13.73 4.00
N MET A 235 3.83 13.94 2.75
CA MET A 235 3.49 15.27 2.21
C MET A 235 2.02 15.66 2.42
N HIS A 236 1.19 14.76 2.95
CA HIS A 236 -0.25 14.98 3.19
C HIS A 236 -1.00 15.53 1.98
N TYR A 237 -0.66 15.09 0.77
CA TYR A 237 -1.39 15.42 -0.46
C TYR A 237 -1.50 14.22 -1.40
N ASN A 238 -2.38 14.32 -2.38
CA ASN A 238 -2.53 13.30 -3.40
C ASN A 238 -1.80 13.70 -4.69
N TYR A 239 -0.81 12.91 -5.08
CA TYR A 239 -0.01 13.17 -6.26
C TYR A 239 0.24 11.89 -7.06
N VAL A 240 0.10 11.97 -8.37
CA VAL A 240 0.42 10.87 -9.28
C VAL A 240 1.13 11.44 -10.50
N ARG A 241 2.32 10.95 -10.77
CA ARG A 241 3.09 11.32 -11.96
C ARG A 241 3.67 10.08 -12.62
N ASN A 242 3.51 9.97 -13.92
CA ASN A 242 4.18 8.97 -14.73
C ASN A 242 5.36 9.60 -15.47
N GLN A 243 6.53 9.00 -15.34
CA GLN A 243 7.77 9.45 -15.93
C GLN A 243 8.41 8.29 -16.68
N ASN A 244 8.16 8.23 -17.99
CA ASN A 244 8.67 7.17 -18.87
C ASN A 244 8.30 5.76 -18.41
N GLY A 245 7.07 5.58 -17.91
CA GLY A 245 6.56 4.28 -17.44
C GLY A 245 6.78 4.00 -15.96
N ILE A 246 7.50 4.86 -15.23
CA ILE A 246 7.67 4.76 -13.78
C ILE A 246 6.76 5.77 -13.09
N TYR A 247 5.92 5.29 -12.18
CA TYR A 247 5.03 6.14 -11.41
C TYR A 247 5.68 6.63 -10.12
N THR A 248 5.47 7.90 -9.81
CA THR A 248 5.70 8.49 -8.48
C THR A 248 4.33 8.80 -7.89
N ILE A 249 4.00 8.18 -6.77
CA ILE A 249 2.66 8.23 -6.17
C ILE A 249 2.78 8.65 -4.71
N CYS A 250 2.19 9.80 -4.37
CA CYS A 250 1.94 10.23 -2.99
C CYS A 250 0.47 10.07 -2.65
N THR A 251 0.16 9.60 -1.46
CA THR A 251 -1.19 9.46 -0.95
C THR A 251 -1.39 10.40 0.24
N GLY A 252 -2.53 11.08 0.30
CA GLY A 252 -2.91 11.95 1.40
C GLY A 252 -3.41 11.17 2.61
N THR A 253 -3.71 11.89 3.69
CA THR A 253 -4.08 11.27 4.98
C THR A 253 -5.48 10.65 4.95
N LEU A 254 -5.67 9.63 5.78
CA LEU A 254 -6.87 8.81 5.79
C LEU A 254 -8.03 9.45 6.57
N ASP A 255 -7.75 10.31 7.55
CA ASP A 255 -8.76 10.89 8.44
C ASP A 255 -8.80 12.43 8.46
N LYS A 256 -7.72 13.11 8.06
CA LYS A 256 -7.61 14.57 8.13
C LYS A 256 -7.76 15.29 6.79
N GLY A 257 -7.74 14.53 5.69
CA GLY A 257 -7.62 15.10 4.35
C GLY A 257 -6.21 15.61 4.04
N GLY A 258 -6.03 16.17 2.85
CA GLY A 258 -4.74 16.65 2.39
C GLY A 258 -4.54 18.16 2.59
N ILE A 259 -3.29 18.61 2.63
CA ILE A 259 -2.94 20.05 2.58
C ILE A 259 -3.31 20.67 1.23
N ASP A 260 -3.56 19.85 0.22
CA ASP A 260 -4.08 20.21 -1.10
C ASP A 260 -5.61 20.38 -1.12
N HIS A 261 -6.24 20.39 0.07
CA HIS A 261 -7.70 20.42 0.25
C HIS A 261 -8.42 19.18 -0.29
N SER A 262 -7.72 18.10 -0.58
CA SER A 262 -8.37 16.82 -0.91
C SER A 262 -9.07 16.23 0.32
N PRO A 263 -10.21 15.54 0.13
CA PRO A 263 -10.87 14.86 1.24
C PRO A 263 -10.01 13.69 1.76
N SER A 264 -10.27 13.29 3.01
CA SER A 264 -9.71 12.09 3.62
C SER A 264 -9.87 10.88 2.70
N SER A 265 -8.78 10.19 2.44
CA SER A 265 -8.76 9.14 1.43
C SER A 265 -7.66 8.10 1.68
N PHE A 266 -7.85 6.94 1.08
CA PHE A 266 -6.81 5.96 0.85
C PHE A 266 -6.72 5.63 -0.64
N ARG A 267 -5.71 4.90 -1.04
CA ARG A 267 -5.47 4.61 -2.45
C ARG A 267 -5.55 3.12 -2.71
N GLU A 268 -6.31 2.73 -3.73
CA GLU A 268 -6.21 1.43 -4.34
C GLU A 268 -5.26 1.50 -5.53
N ILE A 269 -4.37 0.54 -5.63
CA ILE A 269 -3.49 0.32 -6.77
C ILE A 269 -3.83 -1.04 -7.38
N LYS A 270 -4.01 -1.08 -8.69
CA LYS A 270 -4.18 -2.32 -9.45
C LYS A 270 -2.97 -2.56 -10.31
N VAL A 271 -2.51 -3.81 -10.32
CA VAL A 271 -1.48 -4.33 -11.21
C VAL A 271 -2.17 -5.28 -12.19
N ASP A 272 -2.04 -5.04 -13.48
CA ASP A 272 -2.60 -5.92 -14.51
C ASP A 272 -1.67 -7.10 -14.84
N GLY A 273 -2.12 -8.01 -15.70
CA GLY A 273 -1.34 -9.19 -16.14
C GLY A 273 -0.03 -8.87 -16.86
N ASN A 274 0.20 -7.61 -17.24
CA ASN A 274 1.43 -7.10 -17.87
C ASN A 274 2.27 -6.23 -16.92
N ASP A 275 1.94 -6.24 -15.63
CA ASP A 275 2.56 -5.43 -14.59
C ASP A 275 2.36 -3.91 -14.77
N ASN A 276 1.34 -3.48 -15.54
CA ASN A 276 0.97 -2.06 -15.61
C ASN A 276 0.15 -1.68 -14.38
N ILE A 277 0.30 -0.41 -13.98
CA ILE A 277 -0.33 0.12 -12.78
C ILE A 277 -1.45 1.08 -13.14
N THR A 278 -2.58 0.93 -12.46
CA THR A 278 -3.62 1.95 -12.37
C THR A 278 -3.92 2.24 -10.90
N THR A 279 -4.39 3.45 -10.62
CA THR A 279 -4.62 3.88 -9.24
C THR A 279 -5.93 4.66 -9.12
N GLN A 280 -6.62 4.47 -8.00
CA GLN A 280 -7.86 5.15 -7.68
C GLN A 280 -7.88 5.58 -6.22
N LEU A 281 -8.28 6.83 -5.95
CA LEU A 281 -8.57 7.28 -4.58
C LEU A 281 -9.92 6.73 -4.12
N ARG A 282 -9.94 6.35 -2.84
CA ARG A 282 -11.15 5.95 -2.12
C ARG A 282 -11.32 6.91 -0.92
N TYR A 283 -12.41 7.63 -0.92
CA TYR A 283 -12.69 8.65 0.10
C TYR A 283 -13.33 8.00 1.32
N THR A 284 -12.84 8.36 2.49
CA THR A 284 -13.46 8.03 3.77
C THR A 284 -14.46 9.12 4.16
N PHE A 285 -15.31 8.86 5.17
CA PHE A 285 -16.32 9.81 5.68
C PHE A 285 -17.38 10.27 4.66
N ILE A 286 -17.39 9.74 3.44
CA ILE A 286 -18.45 10.00 2.47
C ILE A 286 -19.50 8.91 2.59
N GLU A 287 -20.74 9.31 2.81
CA GLU A 287 -21.87 8.37 2.85
C GLU A 287 -22.14 7.76 1.46
N PRO A 288 -22.67 6.53 1.42
CA PRO A 288 -23.10 5.92 0.16
C PRO A 288 -24.06 6.85 -0.59
N GLN A 289 -23.78 7.07 -1.86
CA GLN A 289 -24.54 8.00 -2.69
C GLN A 289 -24.87 7.40 -4.04
N ILE A 290 -26.06 7.76 -4.50
CA ILE A 290 -26.50 7.62 -5.89
C ILE A 290 -27.19 8.91 -6.30
N ALA A 291 -26.79 9.51 -7.40
CA ALA A 291 -27.36 10.76 -7.88
C ALA A 291 -27.55 10.73 -9.41
N ILE A 292 -28.77 11.03 -9.86
CA ILE A 292 -29.03 11.26 -11.27
C ILE A 292 -28.43 12.62 -11.61
N VAL A 293 -27.47 12.63 -12.51
CA VAL A 293 -26.75 13.83 -12.95
C VAL A 293 -27.41 14.44 -14.19
N SER A 294 -28.01 13.60 -15.01
CA SER A 294 -28.75 14.01 -16.21
C SER A 294 -29.88 13.00 -16.51
N PRO A 295 -31.08 13.43 -16.87
CA PRO A 295 -31.54 14.82 -16.79
C PRO A 295 -31.68 15.28 -15.33
N MET A 296 -31.48 16.58 -15.08
CA MET A 296 -31.80 17.17 -13.77
C MET A 296 -33.31 17.33 -13.64
N ASN A 297 -33.79 17.43 -12.38
CA ASN A 297 -35.22 17.65 -12.10
C ASN A 297 -35.80 18.79 -12.95
N ASN A 298 -36.95 18.52 -13.58
CA ASN A 298 -37.66 19.44 -14.45
C ASN A 298 -36.94 19.89 -15.73
N GLN A 299 -35.83 19.23 -16.10
CA GLN A 299 -35.20 19.45 -17.42
C GLN A 299 -35.72 18.44 -18.42
N ILE A 300 -36.19 18.92 -19.55
CA ILE A 300 -36.44 18.09 -20.71
C ILE A 300 -35.11 17.93 -21.43
N SER A 301 -34.53 16.73 -21.35
CA SER A 301 -33.41 16.39 -22.20
C SER A 301 -33.88 16.37 -23.64
N ALA A 302 -33.22 17.10 -24.55
CA ALA A 302 -33.48 16.99 -25.97
C ALA A 302 -33.18 15.56 -26.39
N ALA A 303 -34.24 14.79 -26.64
CA ALA A 303 -34.12 13.43 -27.12
C ALA A 303 -33.53 13.45 -28.54
N THR A 304 -32.43 12.75 -28.74
CA THR A 304 -31.94 12.41 -30.07
C THR A 304 -32.71 11.16 -30.52
N GLY A 305 -33.83 11.37 -31.22
CA GLY A 305 -34.76 10.29 -31.56
C GLY A 305 -35.54 9.79 -30.33
N ASP A 306 -35.78 8.50 -30.24
CA ASP A 306 -36.56 7.86 -29.16
C ASP A 306 -35.68 7.49 -27.91
N ARG A 307 -34.53 8.15 -27.76
CA ARG A 307 -33.57 7.84 -26.67
C ARG A 307 -33.40 9.01 -25.71
N LEU A 308 -33.60 8.75 -24.44
CA LEU A 308 -33.30 9.66 -23.35
C LEU A 308 -31.98 9.24 -22.68
N PRO A 309 -30.87 10.01 -22.83
CA PRO A 309 -29.64 9.70 -22.12
C PRO A 309 -29.80 10.00 -20.64
N VAL A 310 -29.52 9.01 -19.80
CA VAL A 310 -29.51 9.14 -18.34
C VAL A 310 -28.09 8.88 -17.82
N SER A 311 -27.57 9.80 -17.00
CA SER A 311 -26.29 9.67 -16.33
C SER A 311 -26.48 9.64 -14.82
N VAL A 312 -25.80 8.73 -14.15
CA VAL A 312 -25.88 8.53 -12.71
C VAL A 312 -24.47 8.44 -12.13
N ASN A 313 -24.21 9.20 -11.06
CA ASN A 313 -23.01 9.05 -10.25
C ASN A 313 -23.32 8.20 -9.03
N THR A 314 -22.42 7.28 -8.73
CA THR A 314 -22.52 6.42 -7.54
C THR A 314 -21.21 6.43 -6.76
N TYR A 315 -21.31 6.36 -5.45
CA TYR A 315 -20.17 6.19 -4.57
C TYR A 315 -20.54 5.38 -3.34
N HIS A 316 -19.63 4.50 -2.92
CA HIS A 316 -19.71 3.76 -1.66
C HIS A 316 -18.29 3.62 -1.09
N ALA A 317 -18.08 4.10 0.16
CA ALA A 317 -16.73 4.10 0.76
C ALA A 317 -16.19 2.68 0.97
N GLN A 318 -17.05 1.71 1.28
CA GLN A 318 -16.70 0.35 1.69
C GLN A 318 -16.69 -0.69 0.55
N ALA A 319 -17.06 -0.29 -0.67
CA ALA A 319 -17.10 -1.20 -1.82
C ALA A 319 -17.07 -0.43 -3.14
N LYS A 320 -16.74 -1.11 -4.23
CA LYS A 320 -16.95 -0.61 -5.59
C LYS A 320 -18.37 -0.85 -6.03
N THR A 321 -18.95 0.09 -6.77
CA THR A 321 -20.23 -0.12 -7.44
C THR A 321 -20.04 -1.11 -8.58
N SER A 322 -20.68 -2.25 -8.51
CA SER A 322 -20.58 -3.30 -9.54
C SER A 322 -21.59 -3.10 -10.68
N HIS A 323 -22.79 -2.63 -10.34
CA HIS A 323 -23.84 -2.32 -11.31
C HIS A 323 -24.86 -1.34 -10.71
N VAL A 324 -25.59 -0.66 -11.58
CA VAL A 324 -26.71 0.21 -11.22
C VAL A 324 -27.89 -0.18 -12.09
N SER A 325 -29.00 -0.50 -11.46
CA SER A 325 -30.26 -0.76 -12.17
C SER A 325 -31.17 0.45 -12.10
N TYR A 326 -32.08 0.59 -13.06
CA TYR A 326 -33.09 1.63 -13.10
C TYR A 326 -34.48 1.06 -13.33
N ILE A 327 -35.48 1.79 -12.84
CA ILE A 327 -36.88 1.66 -13.19
C ILE A 327 -37.35 3.03 -13.62
N LEU A 328 -37.92 3.17 -14.82
CA LEU A 328 -38.59 4.36 -15.31
C LEU A 328 -40.09 4.13 -15.16
N SER A 329 -40.76 5.03 -14.44
CA SER A 329 -42.19 4.96 -14.23
C SER A 329 -42.87 6.25 -14.67
N ASP A 330 -44.10 6.14 -15.15
CA ASP A 330 -44.99 7.28 -15.35
C ASP A 330 -45.38 7.88 -13.99
N ILE A 331 -45.20 9.18 -13.84
CA ILE A 331 -45.40 9.87 -12.57
C ILE A 331 -46.91 10.03 -12.20
N GLU A 332 -47.81 10.00 -13.19
CA GLU A 332 -49.25 10.21 -12.99
C GLU A 332 -49.94 8.95 -12.49
N ASN A 333 -49.56 7.79 -13.02
CA ASN A 333 -50.22 6.53 -12.75
C ASN A 333 -49.32 5.47 -12.12
N ASN A 334 -48.03 5.80 -11.89
CA ASN A 334 -46.99 4.91 -11.33
C ASN A 334 -46.77 3.61 -12.13
N GLN A 335 -47.10 3.63 -13.41
CA GLN A 335 -46.91 2.49 -14.33
C GLN A 335 -45.43 2.38 -14.73
N GLU A 336 -44.84 1.19 -14.66
CA GLU A 336 -43.49 0.93 -15.16
C GLU A 336 -43.47 1.07 -16.67
N ILE A 337 -42.62 1.97 -17.19
CA ILE A 337 -42.40 2.22 -18.62
C ILE A 337 -41.20 1.38 -19.10
N ALA A 338 -40.14 1.34 -18.34
CA ALA A 338 -38.92 0.61 -18.69
C ALA A 338 -38.10 0.27 -17.43
N LYS A 339 -37.30 -0.78 -17.53
CA LYS A 339 -36.29 -1.15 -16.52
C LYS A 339 -35.06 -1.74 -17.19
N GLY A 340 -33.92 -1.67 -16.51
CA GLY A 340 -32.68 -2.25 -16.99
C GLY A 340 -31.47 -1.90 -16.12
N ASN A 341 -30.29 -2.15 -16.67
CA ASN A 341 -29.04 -1.81 -16.05
C ASN A 341 -28.36 -0.67 -16.81
N LEU A 342 -27.72 0.24 -16.07
CA LEU A 342 -26.85 1.25 -16.64
C LEU A 342 -25.48 0.64 -16.97
N ILE A 343 -24.85 1.16 -18.00
CA ILE A 343 -23.50 0.77 -18.40
C ILE A 343 -22.51 1.63 -17.64
N SER A 344 -21.50 1.03 -17.03
CA SER A 344 -20.38 1.76 -16.45
C SER A 344 -19.53 2.34 -17.58
N LEU A 345 -19.20 3.62 -17.46
CA LEU A 345 -18.29 4.33 -18.36
C LEU A 345 -16.86 4.28 -17.82
#